data_1be4fc1b14fd80eff3b5b12beb191be4
#
_entry.id   1be4fc1b14fd80eff3b5b12beb191be4
#
_cell.length_a   1.000
_cell.length_b   1.000
_cell.length_c   1.000
_cell.angle_alpha   90.00
_cell.angle_beta   90.00
_cell.angle_gamma   90.00
#
_symmetry.space_group_name_H-M   'P 1'
#
loop_
_entity.id
_entity.type
_entity.pdbx_description
1 polymer ?
#
loop_
_entity_poly.entity_id
_entity_poly.type
_entity_poly.pdbx_seq_one_letter_code
_entity_poly.pdbx_strand_id
1 'polypeptide(L)'
;MRGTTVDAEPMPQRGTPALRIDVPEGSVGTADLPAALYAAQNGDERGFSALYRDLQPRLVRYATVLVGRDDADDVTAEAWLQIARDLHSFTGNLDDFRGWASTIVRNRALDLLRAGARRPQTPSSPQEFPQESATQDTAAAALETLSTDAAIRLISRLPRVEAEAVLLRAVVGLDAAAAAAVLGKRPGAVRVAAHRGLKRLARRVRYLPQEGRWTVE
;
A
#
# COMPACT_ATOMS: atom_id res chain seq x y z
N MET A 1 -50.19 -45.66 27.15
CA MET A 1 -49.71 -44.30 26.89
C MET A 1 -48.25 -44.37 26.46
N ARG A 2 -48.01 -44.12 25.18
CA ARG A 2 -46.64 -44.23 24.59
C ARG A 2 -46.15 -42.82 24.40
N GLY A 3 -45.06 -42.46 25.15
CA GLY A 3 -44.35 -41.18 25.01
C GLY A 3 -43.46 -41.21 23.80
N THR A 4 -43.68 -40.35 22.84
CA THR A 4 -42.85 -40.16 21.66
C THR A 4 -41.74 -39.16 22.01
N THR A 5 -40.50 -39.68 22.09
CA THR A 5 -39.29 -38.86 22.19
C THR A 5 -39.00 -38.28 20.82
N VAL A 6 -39.00 -36.95 20.69
CA VAL A 6 -38.61 -36.25 19.46
C VAL A 6 -37.11 -36.04 19.54
N ASP A 7 -36.37 -36.75 18.71
CA ASP A 7 -34.93 -36.51 18.46
C ASP A 7 -34.76 -35.15 17.77
N ALA A 8 -34.09 -34.24 18.47
CA ALA A 8 -33.67 -32.94 17.88
C ALA A 8 -32.37 -33.13 17.12
N GLU A 9 -32.43 -33.09 15.80
CA GLU A 9 -31.23 -33.01 14.97
C GLU A 9 -30.41 -31.74 15.24
N PRO A 10 -29.07 -31.85 15.33
CA PRO A 10 -28.22 -30.69 15.49
C PRO A 10 -28.10 -29.92 14.19
N MET A 11 -28.43 -28.65 14.24
CA MET A 11 -28.26 -27.67 13.15
C MET A 11 -26.79 -27.61 12.69
N PRO A 12 -26.53 -27.59 11.38
CA PRO A 12 -25.17 -27.44 10.86
C PRO A 12 -24.62 -26.04 11.18
N GLN A 13 -23.50 -26.01 11.89
CA GLN A 13 -22.73 -24.80 12.12
C GLN A 13 -22.20 -24.29 10.78
N ARG A 14 -22.65 -23.14 10.37
CA ARG A 14 -22.09 -22.43 9.21
C ARG A 14 -20.68 -21.96 9.57
N GLY A 15 -19.69 -22.76 9.19
CA GLY A 15 -18.29 -22.35 9.23
C GLY A 15 -18.10 -21.13 8.33
N THR A 16 -17.55 -20.09 8.89
CA THR A 16 -17.05 -18.93 8.14
C THR A 16 -16.03 -19.43 7.12
N PRO A 17 -16.20 -19.20 5.82
CA PRO A 17 -15.19 -19.58 4.85
C PRO A 17 -13.92 -18.78 5.11
N ALA A 18 -12.87 -19.47 5.54
CA ALA A 18 -11.53 -18.88 5.55
C ALA A 18 -11.15 -18.55 4.11
N LEU A 19 -10.95 -17.29 3.81
CA LEU A 19 -10.51 -16.78 2.51
C LEU A 19 -9.10 -17.36 2.25
N ARG A 20 -9.04 -18.50 1.57
CA ARG A 20 -7.78 -19.02 1.01
C ARG A 20 -7.52 -18.29 -0.28
N ILE A 21 -6.59 -17.35 -0.25
CA ILE A 21 -6.06 -16.74 -1.47
C ILE A 21 -5.07 -17.75 -2.07
N ASP A 22 -5.56 -18.60 -2.95
CA ASP A 22 -4.72 -19.43 -3.81
C ASP A 22 -4.15 -18.53 -4.90
N VAL A 23 -2.84 -18.22 -4.82
CA VAL A 23 -2.13 -17.41 -5.83
C VAL A 23 -1.63 -18.38 -6.89
N PRO A 24 -2.25 -18.48 -8.09
CA PRO A 24 -1.68 -19.26 -9.18
C PRO A 24 -0.44 -18.55 -9.71
N GLU A 25 0.72 -19.19 -9.64
CA GLU A 25 1.91 -18.83 -10.42
C GLU A 25 1.61 -19.01 -11.91
N GLY A 26 1.38 -17.90 -12.61
CA GLY A 26 1.12 -17.90 -14.05
C GLY A 26 1.25 -16.50 -14.60
N SER A 27 2.19 -16.31 -15.51
CA SER A 27 2.43 -15.16 -16.38
C SER A 27 1.18 -14.29 -16.59
N VAL A 28 1.12 -13.13 -15.95
CA VAL A 28 0.01 -12.17 -16.09
C VAL A 28 0.35 -11.27 -17.27
N GLY A 29 -0.22 -11.57 -18.44
CA GLY A 29 -0.51 -10.52 -19.43
C GLY A 29 -1.23 -9.39 -18.69
N THR A 30 -0.98 -8.14 -19.09
CA THR A 30 -1.57 -6.93 -18.51
C THR A 30 -3.06 -7.15 -18.28
N ALA A 31 -3.46 -7.47 -17.04
CA ALA A 31 -4.85 -7.68 -16.68
C ALA A 31 -5.58 -6.36 -17.02
N ASP A 32 -6.72 -6.45 -17.68
CA ASP A 32 -7.60 -5.31 -17.88
C ASP A 32 -8.14 -4.90 -16.51
N LEU A 33 -7.40 -4.01 -15.83
CA LEU A 33 -7.70 -3.56 -14.47
C LEU A 33 -9.07 -2.87 -14.36
N PRO A 34 -9.53 -2.07 -15.34
CA PRO A 34 -10.91 -1.61 -15.37
C PRO A 34 -11.94 -2.75 -15.34
N ALA A 35 -11.77 -3.79 -16.17
CA ALA A 35 -12.65 -4.96 -16.13
C ALA A 35 -12.52 -5.73 -14.81
N ALA A 36 -11.32 -5.85 -14.24
CA ALA A 36 -11.08 -6.45 -12.94
C ALA A 36 -11.80 -5.69 -11.81
N LEU A 37 -11.84 -4.37 -11.86
CA LEU A 37 -12.55 -3.55 -10.89
C LEU A 37 -14.06 -3.85 -10.93
N TYR A 38 -14.63 -3.87 -12.14
CA TYR A 38 -16.06 -4.20 -12.30
C TYR A 38 -16.38 -5.63 -11.81
N ALA A 39 -15.53 -6.61 -12.15
CA ALA A 39 -15.69 -7.99 -11.70
C ALA A 39 -15.62 -8.10 -10.16
N ALA A 40 -14.64 -7.44 -9.54
CA ALA A 40 -14.46 -7.43 -8.09
C ALA A 40 -15.64 -6.80 -7.34
N GLN A 41 -16.25 -5.74 -7.89
CA GLN A 41 -17.46 -5.12 -7.35
C GLN A 41 -18.65 -6.08 -7.35
N ASN A 42 -18.68 -7.04 -8.28
CA ASN A 42 -19.70 -8.09 -8.38
C ASN A 42 -19.28 -9.38 -7.64
N GLY A 43 -18.25 -9.35 -6.80
CA GLY A 43 -17.85 -10.47 -5.95
C GLY A 43 -16.87 -11.46 -6.60
N ASP A 44 -16.28 -11.13 -7.76
CA ASP A 44 -15.26 -12.00 -8.38
C ASP A 44 -13.92 -11.87 -7.67
N GLU A 45 -13.47 -12.97 -7.07
CA GLU A 45 -12.19 -13.06 -6.35
C GLU A 45 -10.98 -12.85 -7.26
N ARG A 46 -11.06 -13.23 -8.53
CA ARG A 46 -9.97 -13.05 -9.51
C ARG A 46 -9.79 -11.57 -9.85
N GLY A 47 -10.91 -10.86 -10.03
CA GLY A 47 -10.92 -9.42 -10.21
C GLY A 47 -10.30 -8.71 -9.00
N PHE A 48 -10.72 -9.08 -7.79
CA PHE A 48 -10.14 -8.54 -6.55
C PHE A 48 -8.64 -8.83 -6.43
N SER A 49 -8.22 -10.07 -6.69
CA SER A 49 -6.80 -10.47 -6.66
C SER A 49 -5.95 -9.70 -7.67
N ALA A 50 -6.50 -9.36 -8.85
CA ALA A 50 -5.80 -8.54 -9.84
C ALA A 50 -5.59 -7.11 -9.34
N LEU A 51 -6.61 -6.49 -8.76
CA LEU A 51 -6.52 -5.16 -8.15
C LEU A 51 -5.53 -5.14 -6.98
N TYR A 52 -5.58 -6.16 -6.12
CA TYR A 52 -4.67 -6.31 -4.99
C TYR A 52 -3.21 -6.36 -5.48
N ARG A 53 -2.89 -7.21 -6.45
CA ARG A 53 -1.54 -7.36 -6.99
C ARG A 53 -0.99 -6.08 -7.63
N ASP A 54 -1.84 -5.31 -8.33
CA ASP A 54 -1.41 -4.03 -8.91
C ASP A 54 -1.16 -2.98 -7.83
N LEU A 55 -2.06 -2.86 -6.86
CA LEU A 55 -2.08 -1.71 -5.98
C LEU A 55 -1.35 -1.92 -4.64
N GLN A 56 -1.33 -3.14 -4.08
CA GLN A 56 -0.69 -3.46 -2.80
C GLN A 56 0.76 -2.95 -2.69
N PRO A 57 1.67 -3.25 -3.64
CA PRO A 57 3.06 -2.80 -3.50
C PRO A 57 3.17 -1.26 -3.50
N ARG A 58 2.27 -0.57 -4.16
CA ARG A 58 2.22 0.90 -4.19
C ARG A 58 1.70 1.47 -2.88
N LEU A 59 0.66 0.85 -2.29
CA LEU A 59 0.08 1.24 -1.00
C LEU A 59 1.04 0.98 0.16
N VAL A 60 1.75 -0.15 0.17
CA VAL A 60 2.79 -0.43 1.18
C VAL A 60 3.89 0.63 1.14
N ARG A 61 4.40 0.98 -0.05
CA ARG A 61 5.40 2.06 -0.19
C ARG A 61 4.87 3.40 0.31
N TYR A 62 3.60 3.69 0.07
CA TYR A 62 2.95 4.89 0.58
C TYR A 62 2.83 4.86 2.11
N ALA A 63 2.36 3.77 2.68
CA ALA A 63 2.25 3.58 4.12
C ALA A 63 3.62 3.65 4.81
N THR A 64 4.66 3.01 4.24
CA THR A 64 6.04 3.03 4.77
C THR A 64 6.55 4.45 4.99
N VAL A 65 6.25 5.38 4.09
CA VAL A 65 6.68 6.79 4.25
C VAL A 65 5.84 7.52 5.30
N LEU A 66 4.61 7.07 5.57
CA LEU A 66 3.73 7.69 6.55
C LEU A 66 4.01 7.24 7.99
N VAL A 67 4.16 5.93 8.21
CA VAL A 67 4.21 5.31 9.53
C VAL A 67 5.50 4.53 9.81
N GLY A 68 6.38 4.37 8.84
CA GLY A 68 7.56 3.52 8.94
C GLY A 68 7.30 2.12 8.37
N ARG A 69 8.37 1.32 8.28
CA ARG A 69 8.31 -0.04 7.67
C ARG A 69 7.54 -1.01 8.57
N ASP A 70 7.75 -0.93 9.87
CA ASP A 70 7.21 -1.89 10.85
C ASP A 70 5.68 -1.87 10.90
N ASP A 71 5.06 -0.70 10.75
CA ASP A 71 3.61 -0.52 10.81
C ASP A 71 2.95 -0.50 9.41
N ALA A 72 3.73 -0.47 8.32
CA ALA A 72 3.18 -0.28 6.98
C ALA A 72 2.31 -1.44 6.51
N ASP A 73 2.72 -2.68 6.81
CA ASP A 73 1.98 -3.88 6.41
C ASP A 73 0.67 -3.99 7.18
N ASP A 74 0.65 -3.71 8.47
CA ASP A 74 -0.57 -3.72 9.30
C ASP A 74 -1.55 -2.64 8.83
N VAL A 75 -1.09 -1.42 8.59
CA VAL A 75 -1.91 -0.32 8.07
C VAL A 75 -2.53 -0.67 6.72
N THR A 76 -1.76 -1.29 5.83
CA THR A 76 -2.27 -1.68 4.50
C THR A 76 -3.20 -2.88 4.58
N ALA A 77 -2.95 -3.86 5.46
CA ALA A 77 -3.84 -4.99 5.69
C ALA A 77 -5.22 -4.52 6.20
N GLU A 78 -5.25 -3.63 7.21
CA GLU A 78 -6.50 -3.02 7.69
C GLU A 78 -7.21 -2.22 6.59
N ALA A 79 -6.47 -1.51 5.75
CA ALA A 79 -7.03 -0.77 4.63
C ALA A 79 -7.69 -1.72 3.62
N TRP A 80 -7.04 -2.85 3.28
CA TRP A 80 -7.60 -3.84 2.38
C TRP A 80 -8.85 -4.53 2.93
N LEU A 81 -8.90 -4.79 4.24
CA LEU A 81 -10.13 -5.29 4.89
C LEU A 81 -11.29 -4.31 4.72
N GLN A 82 -11.02 -3.01 4.84
CA GLN A 82 -12.03 -1.99 4.59
C GLN A 82 -12.41 -1.91 3.11
N ILE A 83 -11.41 -1.92 2.20
CA ILE A 83 -11.64 -1.92 0.75
C ILE A 83 -12.51 -3.10 0.34
N ALA A 84 -12.18 -4.33 0.78
CA ALA A 84 -12.96 -5.53 0.45
C ALA A 84 -14.42 -5.43 0.93
N ARG A 85 -14.63 -4.86 2.11
CA ARG A 85 -15.99 -4.67 2.66
C ARG A 85 -16.81 -3.66 1.86
N ASP A 86 -16.19 -2.55 1.47
CA ASP A 86 -16.89 -1.39 0.93
C ASP A 86 -16.87 -1.34 -0.60
N LEU A 87 -16.12 -2.26 -1.28
CA LEU A 87 -15.91 -2.25 -2.72
C LEU A 87 -17.20 -2.37 -3.53
N HIS A 88 -18.17 -3.14 -3.04
CA HIS A 88 -19.46 -3.33 -3.71
C HIS A 88 -20.27 -2.02 -3.85
N SER A 89 -20.05 -1.08 -2.95
CA SER A 89 -20.71 0.24 -2.96
C SER A 89 -19.86 1.34 -3.61
N PHE A 90 -18.62 1.02 -3.97
CA PHE A 90 -17.74 1.99 -4.63
C PHE A 90 -18.28 2.34 -6.02
N THR A 91 -18.24 3.63 -6.36
CA THR A 91 -18.61 4.14 -7.68
C THR A 91 -17.45 4.97 -8.23
N GLY A 92 -17.05 4.69 -9.47
CA GLY A 92 -15.96 5.40 -10.12
C GLY A 92 -15.14 4.48 -11.03
N ASN A 93 -14.16 5.06 -11.71
CA ASN A 93 -13.22 4.34 -12.55
C ASN A 93 -11.99 3.84 -11.75
N LEU A 94 -11.02 3.24 -12.44
CA LEU A 94 -9.81 2.70 -11.82
C LEU A 94 -8.94 3.77 -11.12
N ASP A 95 -8.87 4.98 -11.67
CA ASP A 95 -8.09 6.06 -11.06
C ASP A 95 -8.80 6.61 -9.81
N ASP A 96 -10.13 6.66 -9.84
CA ASP A 96 -10.94 6.98 -8.65
C ASP A 96 -10.75 5.91 -7.57
N PHE A 97 -10.70 4.63 -7.95
CA PHE A 97 -10.44 3.51 -7.03
C PHE A 97 -9.07 3.63 -6.37
N ARG A 98 -8.01 3.93 -7.15
CA ARG A 98 -6.67 4.15 -6.60
C ARG A 98 -6.64 5.32 -5.61
N GLY A 99 -7.32 6.40 -5.92
CA GLY A 99 -7.48 7.56 -5.05
C GLY A 99 -8.22 7.21 -3.76
N TRP A 100 -9.33 6.49 -3.86
CA TRP A 100 -10.14 6.04 -2.73
C TRP A 100 -9.35 5.09 -1.80
N ALA A 101 -8.68 4.08 -2.37
CA ALA A 101 -7.83 3.17 -1.62
C ALA A 101 -6.69 3.90 -0.90
N SER A 102 -6.04 4.85 -1.59
CA SER A 102 -4.98 5.69 -0.98
C SER A 102 -5.51 6.55 0.17
N THR A 103 -6.76 7.01 0.09
CA THR A 103 -7.42 7.77 1.16
C THR A 103 -7.63 6.89 2.38
N ILE A 104 -8.05 5.64 2.20
CA ILE A 104 -8.25 4.68 3.29
C ILE A 104 -6.90 4.41 3.99
N VAL A 105 -5.85 4.08 3.24
CA VAL A 105 -4.49 3.87 3.79
C VAL A 105 -4.02 5.09 4.56
N ARG A 106 -4.17 6.28 3.98
CA ARG A 106 -3.76 7.53 4.63
C ARG A 106 -4.50 7.76 5.95
N ASN A 107 -5.81 7.52 5.98
CA ASN A 107 -6.60 7.69 7.20
C ASN A 107 -6.17 6.70 8.28
N ARG A 108 -5.96 5.42 7.96
CA ARG A 108 -5.44 4.41 8.89
C ARG A 108 -4.06 4.80 9.44
N ALA A 109 -3.15 5.23 8.57
CA ALA A 109 -1.83 5.72 8.97
C ALA A 109 -1.92 6.92 9.93
N LEU A 110 -2.80 7.88 9.65
CA LEU A 110 -3.01 9.04 10.51
C LEU A 110 -3.61 8.66 11.87
N ASP A 111 -4.52 7.71 11.91
CA ASP A 111 -5.13 7.24 13.15
C ASP A 111 -4.11 6.51 14.01
N LEU A 112 -3.25 5.67 13.43
CA LEU A 112 -2.14 5.03 14.11
C LEU A 112 -1.18 6.06 14.74
N LEU A 113 -0.76 7.07 13.97
CA LEU A 113 0.12 8.14 14.45
C LEU A 113 -0.53 8.95 15.59
N ARG A 114 -1.84 9.21 15.51
CA ARG A 114 -2.58 9.90 16.59
C ARG A 114 -2.67 9.03 17.83
N ALA A 115 -2.88 7.73 17.69
CA ALA A 115 -2.92 6.79 18.82
C ALA A 115 -1.54 6.71 19.50
N GLY A 116 -0.46 6.62 18.71
CA GLY A 116 0.92 6.66 19.23
C GLY A 116 1.26 7.94 19.99
N ALA A 117 0.82 9.11 19.46
CA ALA A 117 1.05 10.40 20.13
C ALA A 117 0.29 10.57 21.45
N ARG A 118 -0.78 9.80 21.70
CA ARG A 118 -1.55 9.82 22.94
C ARG A 118 -1.00 8.90 24.03
N ARG A 119 -0.14 7.92 23.68
CA ARG A 119 0.57 7.10 24.66
C ARG A 119 1.73 7.89 25.25
N PRO A 120 1.92 7.93 26.60
CA PRO A 120 3.11 8.49 27.19
C PRO A 120 4.33 7.76 26.62
N GLN A 121 5.18 8.47 25.89
CA GLN A 121 6.39 7.89 25.32
C GLN A 121 7.36 7.60 26.47
N THR A 122 7.62 6.31 26.75
CA THR A 122 8.90 5.93 27.31
C THR A 122 9.95 6.23 26.23
N PRO A 123 11.06 6.92 26.55
CA PRO A 123 12.04 7.29 25.53
C PRO A 123 12.67 6.01 24.93
N SER A 124 12.20 5.59 23.77
CA SER A 124 12.87 4.58 22.97
C SER A 124 13.92 5.28 22.12
N SER A 125 15.16 4.81 22.25
CA SER A 125 16.32 5.22 21.46
C SER A 125 16.00 5.22 19.95
N PRO A 126 16.72 6.05 19.16
CA PRO A 126 16.58 6.03 17.69
C PRO A 126 16.83 4.62 17.19
N GLN A 127 15.83 3.97 16.61
CA GLN A 127 15.96 2.67 15.99
C GLN A 127 16.84 2.81 14.74
N GLU A 128 18.06 2.28 14.86
CA GLU A 128 18.88 1.93 13.70
C GLU A 128 18.11 0.86 12.91
N PHE A 129 17.95 1.11 11.61
CA PHE A 129 17.23 0.21 10.70
C PHE A 129 17.97 -1.13 10.59
N PRO A 130 17.35 -2.27 10.96
CA PRO A 130 17.92 -3.58 10.69
C PRO A 130 17.99 -3.79 9.17
N GLN A 131 19.17 -4.20 8.69
CA GLN A 131 19.33 -4.78 7.37
C GLN A 131 18.78 -6.20 7.43
N GLU A 132 17.50 -6.41 7.06
CA GLU A 132 16.99 -7.75 6.85
C GLU A 132 17.25 -8.21 5.42
N SER A 133 17.86 -9.40 5.35
CA SER A 133 18.20 -10.14 4.15
C SER A 133 16.97 -10.47 3.32
N ALA A 134 16.92 -9.97 2.09
CA ALA A 134 15.97 -10.41 1.08
C ALA A 134 16.25 -11.86 0.72
N THR A 135 15.27 -12.74 0.88
CA THR A 135 15.26 -14.09 0.31
C THR A 135 15.31 -14.00 -1.21
N GLN A 136 16.14 -14.85 -1.79
CA GLN A 136 16.55 -14.90 -3.18
C GLN A 136 15.37 -15.01 -4.14
N ASP A 137 15.18 -13.96 -4.92
CA ASP A 137 14.59 -14.03 -6.24
C ASP A 137 15.54 -13.28 -7.19
N THR A 138 15.76 -13.83 -8.37
CA THR A 138 16.74 -13.46 -9.42
C THR A 138 17.46 -12.12 -9.25
N ALA A 139 18.77 -12.07 -9.46
CA ALA A 139 19.65 -10.91 -9.23
C ALA A 139 19.11 -9.57 -9.81
N ALA A 140 18.35 -9.62 -10.90
CA ALA A 140 17.69 -8.43 -11.48
C ALA A 140 16.54 -7.92 -10.61
N ALA A 141 15.68 -8.81 -10.08
CA ALA A 141 14.58 -8.43 -9.19
C ALA A 141 15.12 -7.92 -7.84
N ALA A 142 16.20 -8.51 -7.34
CA ALA A 142 16.88 -8.05 -6.12
C ALA A 142 17.48 -6.65 -6.32
N LEU A 143 18.09 -6.37 -7.48
CA LEU A 143 18.65 -5.05 -7.80
C LEU A 143 17.54 -3.97 -7.91
N GLU A 144 16.41 -4.32 -8.52
CA GLU A 144 15.24 -3.44 -8.66
C GLU A 144 14.60 -3.14 -7.30
N THR A 145 14.49 -4.14 -6.43
CA THR A 145 13.99 -4.01 -5.06
C THR A 145 14.91 -3.12 -4.22
N LEU A 146 16.22 -3.32 -4.27
CA LEU A 146 17.20 -2.48 -3.57
C LEU A 146 17.16 -1.03 -4.05
N SER A 147 17.01 -0.80 -5.37
CA SER A 147 16.84 0.55 -5.94
C SER A 147 15.55 1.20 -5.46
N THR A 148 14.46 0.45 -5.41
CA THR A 148 13.14 0.94 -4.93
C THR A 148 13.19 1.31 -3.45
N ASP A 149 13.78 0.48 -2.60
CA ASP A 149 13.93 0.74 -1.16
C ASP A 149 14.80 1.97 -0.90
N ALA A 150 15.88 2.13 -1.67
CA ALA A 150 16.71 3.32 -1.60
C ALA A 150 15.92 4.59 -1.98
N ALA A 151 15.10 4.51 -3.02
CA ALA A 151 14.23 5.60 -3.42
C ALA A 151 13.20 5.95 -2.32
N ILE A 152 12.55 4.95 -1.71
CA ILE A 152 11.60 5.16 -0.61
C ILE A 152 12.28 5.80 0.60
N ARG A 153 13.49 5.34 0.97
CA ARG A 153 14.30 5.98 2.04
C ARG A 153 14.65 7.44 1.73
N LEU A 154 14.91 7.78 0.48
CA LEU A 154 15.17 9.16 0.10
C LEU A 154 13.89 10.01 0.16
N ILE A 155 12.76 9.46 -0.26
CA ILE A 155 11.45 10.13 -0.21
C ILE A 155 11.01 10.38 1.23
N SER A 156 11.21 9.43 2.15
CA SER A 156 10.86 9.58 3.57
C SER A 156 11.60 10.73 4.29
N ARG A 157 12.75 11.17 3.72
CA ARG A 157 13.51 12.32 4.23
C ARG A 157 13.02 13.67 3.71
N LEU A 158 12.00 13.70 2.85
CA LEU A 158 11.37 14.94 2.40
C LEU A 158 10.41 15.48 3.46
N PRO A 159 10.09 16.80 3.44
CA PRO A 159 8.95 17.32 4.19
C PRO A 159 7.70 16.52 3.84
N ARG A 160 6.88 16.14 4.83
CA ARG A 160 5.74 15.23 4.70
C ARG A 160 4.85 15.53 3.51
N VAL A 161 4.48 16.80 3.31
CA VAL A 161 3.60 17.21 2.19
C VAL A 161 4.25 16.96 0.83
N GLU A 162 5.57 17.14 0.72
CA GLU A 162 6.32 16.87 -0.51
C GLU A 162 6.45 15.36 -0.74
N ALA A 163 6.73 14.59 0.32
CA ALA A 163 6.81 13.14 0.27
C ALA A 163 5.48 12.51 -0.18
N GLU A 164 4.37 12.86 0.47
CA GLU A 164 3.03 12.39 0.12
C GLU A 164 2.68 12.76 -1.33
N ALA A 165 2.94 14.01 -1.76
CA ALA A 165 2.65 14.43 -3.13
C ALA A 165 3.48 13.67 -4.18
N VAL A 166 4.76 13.40 -3.91
CA VAL A 166 5.63 12.61 -4.80
C VAL A 166 5.13 11.18 -4.88
N LEU A 167 4.82 10.54 -3.75
CA LEU A 167 4.34 9.14 -3.71
C LEU A 167 3.02 8.96 -4.45
N LEU A 168 2.03 9.81 -4.15
CA LEU A 168 0.73 9.70 -4.80
C LEU A 168 0.82 9.91 -6.31
N ARG A 169 1.69 10.83 -6.75
CA ARG A 169 1.87 11.15 -8.17
C ARG A 169 2.75 10.13 -8.92
N ALA A 170 3.91 9.76 -8.34
CA ALA A 170 4.92 8.98 -9.05
C ALA A 170 4.84 7.47 -8.76
N VAL A 171 4.37 7.06 -7.57
CA VAL A 171 4.33 5.66 -7.17
C VAL A 171 2.93 5.09 -7.31
N VAL A 172 1.91 5.77 -6.77
CA VAL A 172 0.51 5.32 -6.90
C VAL A 172 -0.03 5.61 -8.30
N GLY A 173 0.45 6.67 -8.96
CA GLY A 173 0.08 7.03 -10.32
C GLY A 173 -1.15 7.94 -10.40
N LEU A 174 -1.54 8.62 -9.32
CA LEU A 174 -2.68 9.53 -9.32
C LEU A 174 -2.37 10.80 -10.11
N ASP A 175 -3.37 11.37 -10.75
CA ASP A 175 -3.27 12.72 -11.29
C ASP A 175 -3.27 13.78 -10.17
N ALA A 176 -3.08 15.06 -10.51
CA ALA A 176 -2.97 16.12 -9.50
C ALA A 176 -4.29 16.39 -8.78
N ALA A 177 -5.44 16.12 -9.42
CA ALA A 177 -6.76 16.33 -8.84
C ALA A 177 -7.09 15.21 -7.85
N ALA A 178 -6.87 13.94 -8.23
CA ALA A 178 -7.05 12.79 -7.36
C ALA A 178 -6.11 12.84 -6.14
N ALA A 179 -4.82 13.14 -6.36
CA ALA A 179 -3.87 13.31 -5.25
C ALA A 179 -4.25 14.48 -4.32
N ALA A 180 -4.83 15.54 -4.86
CA ALA A 180 -5.33 16.67 -4.07
C ALA A 180 -6.53 16.28 -3.21
N ALA A 181 -7.45 15.47 -3.73
CA ALA A 181 -8.57 14.93 -2.97
C ALA A 181 -8.07 14.07 -1.79
N VAL A 182 -7.10 13.15 -2.02
CA VAL A 182 -6.49 12.33 -0.97
C VAL A 182 -5.84 13.19 0.13
N LEU A 183 -5.16 14.28 -0.26
CA LEU A 183 -4.42 15.15 0.68
C LEU A 183 -5.28 16.24 1.32
N GLY A 184 -6.53 16.43 0.90
CA GLY A 184 -7.36 17.57 1.31
C GLY A 184 -6.75 18.91 0.90
N LYS A 185 -6.14 18.99 -0.30
CA LYS A 185 -5.45 20.16 -0.81
C LYS A 185 -5.98 20.59 -2.18
N ARG A 186 -5.52 21.76 -2.67
CA ARG A 186 -5.81 22.20 -4.04
C ARG A 186 -4.85 21.51 -5.03
N PRO A 187 -5.28 21.15 -6.27
CA PRO A 187 -4.43 20.50 -7.26
C PRO A 187 -3.14 21.26 -7.59
N GLY A 188 -3.19 22.59 -7.63
CA GLY A 188 -2.00 23.43 -7.81
C GLY A 188 -0.98 23.28 -6.68
N ALA A 189 -1.42 23.18 -5.43
CA ALA A 189 -0.54 22.97 -4.28
C ALA A 189 0.15 21.60 -4.36
N VAL A 190 -0.56 20.57 -4.80
CA VAL A 190 0.02 19.22 -4.98
C VAL A 190 1.07 19.20 -6.10
N ARG A 191 0.80 19.86 -7.25
CA ARG A 191 1.81 20.01 -8.33
C ARG A 191 3.09 20.67 -7.82
N VAL A 192 2.95 21.78 -7.08
CA VAL A 192 4.09 22.49 -6.51
C VAL A 192 4.84 21.64 -5.50
N ALA A 193 4.13 20.95 -4.60
CA ALA A 193 4.75 20.07 -3.60
C ALA A 193 5.51 18.90 -4.27
N ALA A 194 4.90 18.22 -5.23
CA ALA A 194 5.54 17.14 -5.99
C ALA A 194 6.79 17.64 -6.73
N HIS A 195 6.70 18.79 -7.41
CA HIS A 195 7.84 19.38 -8.11
C HIS A 195 8.99 19.71 -7.15
N ARG A 196 8.70 20.34 -6.01
CA ARG A 196 9.70 20.66 -4.98
C ARG A 196 10.35 19.38 -4.42
N GLY A 197 9.55 18.37 -4.12
CA GLY A 197 10.03 17.07 -3.65
C GLY A 197 10.98 16.42 -4.65
N LEU A 198 10.57 16.30 -5.91
CA LEU A 198 11.42 15.75 -6.99
C LEU A 198 12.72 16.55 -7.18
N LYS A 199 12.65 17.88 -7.14
CA LYS A 199 13.85 18.74 -7.23
C LYS A 199 14.82 18.51 -6.07
N ARG A 200 14.30 18.30 -4.84
CA ARG A 200 15.12 17.96 -3.68
C ARG A 200 15.76 16.58 -3.82
N LEU A 201 14.99 15.58 -4.29
CA LEU A 201 15.51 14.23 -4.56
C LEU A 201 16.62 14.25 -5.61
N ALA A 202 16.41 14.92 -6.73
CA ALA A 202 17.42 15.04 -7.80
C ALA A 202 18.72 15.67 -7.31
N ARG A 203 18.66 16.67 -6.42
CA ARG A 203 19.85 17.22 -5.79
C ARG A 203 20.56 16.20 -4.91
N ARG A 204 19.83 15.45 -4.07
CA ARG A 204 20.42 14.45 -3.18
C ARG A 204 21.09 13.32 -3.95
N VAL A 205 20.45 12.81 -5.01
CA VAL A 205 21.01 11.75 -5.87
C VAL A 205 22.33 12.21 -6.51
N ARG A 206 22.46 13.47 -6.92
CA ARG A 206 23.73 14.00 -7.48
C ARG A 206 24.88 14.06 -6.47
N TYR A 207 24.57 14.14 -5.17
CA TYR A 207 25.57 14.22 -4.09
C TYR A 207 25.76 12.88 -3.36
N LEU A 208 25.10 11.78 -3.79
CA LEU A 208 25.48 10.45 -3.32
C LEU A 208 26.86 10.13 -3.89
N PRO A 209 27.85 9.74 -3.04
CA PRO A 209 29.13 9.25 -3.53
C PRO A 209 28.86 8.08 -4.49
N GLN A 210 29.49 8.10 -5.64
CA GLN A 210 29.50 6.97 -6.58
C GLN A 210 30.42 5.89 -5.99
N GLU A 211 30.03 5.30 -4.83
CA GLU A 211 30.73 4.15 -4.26
C GLU A 211 30.40 2.94 -5.13
N GLY A 212 31.27 2.60 -6.04
CA GLY A 212 31.13 1.43 -6.91
C GLY A 212 31.81 1.49 -8.26
N ARG A 213 32.83 2.35 -8.42
CA ARG A 213 33.73 2.19 -9.56
C ARG A 213 34.81 1.17 -9.14
N TRP A 214 34.51 -0.12 -9.29
CA TRP A 214 35.52 -1.17 -9.19
C TRP A 214 36.47 -0.98 -10.37
N THR A 215 37.64 -0.40 -10.12
CA THR A 215 38.80 -0.53 -11.01
C THR A 215 39.30 -1.94 -10.83
N VAL A 216 39.04 -2.81 -11.82
CA VAL A 216 39.76 -4.06 -11.99
C VAL A 216 41.13 -3.69 -12.58
N GLU A 217 42.20 -3.79 -11.79
CA GLU A 217 43.57 -3.98 -12.28
C GLU A 217 43.83 -5.46 -12.49
#